data_556e52792460c55c461930beddea2ac5
#
_entry.id   556e52792460c55c461930beddea2ac5
#
_cell.length_a   1.000
_cell.length_b   1.000
_cell.length_c   1.000
_cell.angle_alpha   90.00
_cell.angle_beta   90.00
_cell.angle_gamma   90.00
#
_symmetry.space_group_name_H-M   'P 1'
#
loop_
_entity.id
_entity.type
_entity.pdbx_description
1 polymer ?
#
loop_
_entity_poly.entity_id
_entity_poly.type
_entity_poly.pdbx_seq_one_letter_code
_entity_poly.pdbx_strand_id
1 'polypeptide(L)'
;VLSLLDPAMLEGVFRYEWKPQLFERWPAPGLTLIEMPKGAFTISVEGRVSGQGAPTVSAMAEIRNLTLHLFGKESENGAPLVQIPFEHIAFSAGSSGKAEVDVVLGELKFVGVLAFVEVLKDFIPFDGFSDPPFVEVDTSGLRAGFTLAIPSVAIGVFALTNISLGADVQVPFLGKSLSFGFNFCTREQPFNLSVL
;
A
#
# COMPACT_ATOMS: atom_id res chain seq x y z
N VAL A 1 1.78 54.25 -22.64
CA VAL A 1 3.00 53.61 -22.10
C VAL A 1 2.73 52.20 -21.60
N LEU A 2 1.62 51.56 -22.00
CA LEU A 2 1.28 50.15 -21.67
C LEU A 2 1.59 49.15 -22.80
N SER A 3 2.29 49.57 -23.84
CA SER A 3 2.60 48.74 -25.01
C SER A 3 3.96 48.02 -24.95
N LEU A 4 4.55 47.92 -23.76
CA LEU A 4 5.89 47.34 -23.60
C LEU A 4 5.90 45.90 -23.02
N LEU A 5 4.76 45.35 -22.70
CA LEU A 5 4.67 43.94 -22.33
C LEU A 5 4.14 43.16 -23.54
N ASP A 6 5.06 42.55 -24.28
CA ASP A 6 4.71 41.57 -25.30
C ASP A 6 3.97 40.41 -24.58
N PRO A 7 2.70 40.17 -24.88
CA PRO A 7 1.97 39.04 -24.26
C PRO A 7 2.65 37.69 -24.45
N ALA A 8 3.48 37.57 -25.50
CA ALA A 8 4.27 36.38 -25.78
C ALA A 8 5.41 36.14 -24.78
N MET A 9 5.80 37.15 -24.00
CA MET A 9 6.83 37.04 -22.96
C MET A 9 6.26 36.87 -21.53
N LEU A 10 4.95 36.81 -21.40
CA LEU A 10 4.34 36.59 -20.09
C LEU A 10 4.42 35.12 -19.72
N GLU A 11 5.29 34.82 -18.79
CA GLU A 11 5.34 33.50 -18.11
C GLU A 11 4.82 33.65 -16.69
N GLY A 12 3.88 32.81 -16.33
CA GLY A 12 3.34 32.73 -14.98
C GLY A 12 3.43 31.30 -14.43
N VAL A 13 3.96 31.16 -13.24
CA VAL A 13 3.96 29.90 -12.50
C VAL A 13 3.18 30.11 -11.23
N PHE A 14 2.18 29.27 -10.97
CA PHE A 14 1.54 29.20 -9.67
C PHE A 14 1.81 27.84 -9.04
N ARG A 15 1.97 27.84 -7.72
CA ARG A 15 2.13 26.63 -6.92
C ARG A 15 1.17 26.70 -5.76
N TYR A 16 0.50 25.58 -5.52
CA TYR A 16 -0.37 25.40 -4.38
C TYR A 16 0.02 24.12 -3.68
N GLU A 17 0.21 24.18 -2.36
CA GLU A 17 0.48 23.03 -1.53
C GLU A 17 -0.56 22.98 -0.42
N TRP A 18 -1.13 21.81 -0.23
CA TRP A 18 -2.11 21.57 0.81
C TRP A 18 -1.75 20.31 1.58
N LYS A 19 -1.75 20.43 2.89
CA LYS A 19 -1.51 19.34 3.84
C LYS A 19 -2.73 19.15 4.71
N PRO A 20 -3.76 18.46 4.20
CA PRO A 20 -4.94 18.19 5.00
C PRO A 20 -4.59 17.33 6.19
N GLN A 21 -5.18 17.65 7.33
CA GLN A 21 -5.14 16.75 8.48
C GLN A 21 -6.18 15.66 8.27
N LEU A 22 -5.72 14.50 7.79
CA LEU A 22 -6.52 13.30 7.74
C LEU A 22 -6.50 12.62 9.11
N PHE A 23 -7.08 11.44 9.17
CA PHE A 23 -7.01 10.59 10.36
C PHE A 23 -5.58 10.09 10.60
N GLU A 24 -5.23 9.85 11.86
CA GLU A 24 -4.00 9.13 12.21
C GLU A 24 -4.23 7.62 12.17
N ARG A 25 -5.44 7.18 12.50
CA ARG A 25 -5.87 5.79 12.52
C ARG A 25 -7.27 5.65 11.94
N TRP A 26 -7.45 4.71 11.05
CA TRP A 26 -8.74 4.45 10.42
C TRP A 26 -9.04 2.95 10.39
N PRO A 27 -10.31 2.52 10.53
CA PRO A 27 -11.53 3.34 10.66
C PRO A 27 -11.77 3.91 12.05
N ALA A 28 -11.25 3.30 13.11
CA ALA A 28 -11.48 3.78 14.47
C ALA A 28 -10.53 3.08 15.46
N PRO A 29 -10.37 3.60 16.67
CA PRO A 29 -9.70 2.90 17.76
C PRO A 29 -10.34 1.52 17.99
N GLY A 30 -9.51 0.50 18.15
CA GLY A 30 -9.95 -0.90 18.33
C GLY A 30 -10.08 -1.72 17.06
N LEU A 31 -10.06 -1.09 15.88
CA LEU A 31 -9.90 -1.74 14.59
C LEU A 31 -9.10 -0.81 13.67
N THR A 32 -7.83 -0.68 13.94
CA THR A 32 -6.96 0.11 13.08
C THR A 32 -6.52 -0.73 11.89
N LEU A 33 -6.91 -0.30 10.70
CA LEU A 33 -6.49 -0.90 9.44
C LEU A 33 -5.41 -0.07 8.78
N ILE A 34 -5.50 1.24 8.89
CA ILE A 34 -4.56 2.18 8.31
C ILE A 34 -4.10 3.11 9.43
N GLU A 35 -2.80 3.25 9.53
CA GLU A 35 -2.15 4.20 10.42
C GLU A 35 -1.20 5.07 9.64
N MET A 36 -1.22 6.38 9.88
CA MET A 36 -0.28 7.32 9.29
C MET A 36 -0.01 8.48 10.24
N PRO A 37 1.22 9.05 10.21
CA PRO A 37 1.54 10.21 11.05
C PRO A 37 0.80 11.46 10.59
N LYS A 38 0.69 12.44 11.49
CA LYS A 38 0.16 13.76 11.15
C LYS A 38 0.95 14.38 10.01
N GLY A 39 0.24 14.97 9.05
CA GLY A 39 0.86 15.62 7.90
C GLY A 39 1.51 14.66 6.88
N ALA A 40 1.21 13.37 6.99
CA ALA A 40 1.68 12.37 6.03
C ALA A 40 1.17 12.60 4.61
N PHE A 41 0.02 13.23 4.47
CA PHE A 41 -0.61 13.48 3.18
C PHE A 41 -0.36 14.90 2.70
N THR A 42 0.12 15.03 1.47
CA THR A 42 0.39 16.32 0.82
C THR A 42 -0.19 16.29 -0.58
N ILE A 43 -0.86 17.36 -0.95
CA ILE A 43 -1.29 17.61 -2.33
C ILE A 43 -0.55 18.84 -2.83
N SER A 44 0.07 18.75 -3.98
CA SER A 44 0.70 19.88 -4.67
C SER A 44 0.15 20.01 -6.07
N VAL A 45 -0.08 21.25 -6.46
CA VAL A 45 -0.51 21.60 -7.83
C VAL A 45 0.42 22.70 -8.34
N GLU A 46 0.99 22.48 -9.50
CA GLU A 46 1.77 23.47 -10.21
C GLU A 46 1.11 23.77 -11.56
N GLY A 47 0.89 25.02 -11.84
CA GLY A 47 0.42 25.45 -13.15
C GLY A 47 1.40 26.44 -13.77
N ARG A 48 1.60 26.31 -15.07
CA ARG A 48 2.41 27.20 -15.89
C ARG A 48 1.57 27.78 -17.01
N VAL A 49 1.63 29.06 -17.14
CA VAL A 49 0.99 29.79 -18.21
C VAL A 49 2.09 30.49 -19.03
N SER A 50 2.15 30.22 -20.33
CA SER A 50 3.05 30.86 -21.25
C SER A 50 2.22 31.60 -22.30
N GLY A 51 2.65 32.81 -22.68
CA GLY A 51 1.98 33.58 -23.72
C GLY A 51 2.01 32.93 -25.11
N GLN A 52 2.85 31.92 -25.32
CA GLN A 52 3.02 31.24 -26.61
C GLN A 52 2.52 29.77 -26.62
N GLY A 53 2.02 29.26 -25.49
CA GLY A 53 1.63 27.88 -25.39
C GLY A 53 0.33 27.64 -24.60
N ALA A 54 -0.22 26.44 -24.71
CA ALA A 54 -1.33 26.05 -23.88
C ALA A 54 -0.89 25.99 -22.39
N PRO A 55 -1.73 26.40 -21.44
CA PRO A 55 -1.44 26.25 -20.03
C PRO A 55 -1.20 24.79 -19.68
N THR A 56 -0.20 24.55 -18.86
CA THR A 56 0.06 23.21 -18.32
C THR A 56 -0.22 23.19 -16.83
N VAL A 57 -0.83 22.10 -16.38
CA VAL A 57 -1.10 21.86 -14.96
C VAL A 57 -0.59 20.47 -14.62
N SER A 58 0.13 20.37 -13.53
CA SER A 58 0.50 19.11 -12.90
C SER A 58 0.00 19.08 -11.47
N ALA A 59 -0.50 17.94 -11.05
CA ALA A 59 -0.93 17.68 -9.69
C ALA A 59 -0.23 16.43 -9.16
N MET A 60 0.16 16.47 -7.90
CA MET A 60 0.76 15.36 -7.19
C MET A 60 0.10 15.24 -5.82
N ALA A 61 -0.29 14.04 -5.48
CA ALA A 61 -0.74 13.69 -4.14
C ALA A 61 0.22 12.63 -3.58
N GLU A 62 0.72 12.85 -2.37
CA GLU A 62 1.72 12.00 -1.74
C GLU A 62 1.30 11.65 -0.33
N ILE A 63 1.46 10.37 0.03
CA ILE A 63 1.33 9.87 1.39
C ILE A 63 2.68 9.27 1.79
N ARG A 64 3.16 9.63 2.97
CA ARG A 64 4.40 9.08 3.54
C ARG A 64 4.15 8.34 4.83
N ASN A 65 4.92 7.27 5.05
CA ASN A 65 4.90 6.48 6.28
C ASN A 65 3.49 5.99 6.68
N LEU A 66 2.75 5.48 5.70
CA LEU A 66 1.49 4.81 5.95
C LEU A 66 1.75 3.35 6.32
N THR A 67 1.08 2.83 7.32
CA THR A 67 1.12 1.40 7.66
C THR A 67 -0.28 0.81 7.51
N LEU A 68 -0.36 -0.26 6.74
CA LEU A 68 -1.55 -1.09 6.63
C LEU A 68 -1.44 -2.26 7.61
N HIS A 69 -2.43 -2.40 8.49
CA HIS A 69 -2.52 -3.46 9.48
C HIS A 69 -3.55 -4.49 9.02
N LEU A 70 -3.15 -5.73 8.87
CA LEU A 70 -4.03 -6.81 8.47
C LEU A 70 -4.27 -7.77 9.65
N PHE A 71 -5.52 -8.20 9.80
CA PHE A 71 -5.94 -9.21 10.77
C PHE A 71 -5.60 -8.88 12.23
N GLY A 72 -6.15 -7.83 12.75
CA GLY A 72 -6.02 -7.55 14.17
C GLY A 72 -7.02 -6.49 14.63
N LYS A 73 -7.52 -6.68 15.84
CA LYS A 73 -8.18 -5.63 16.60
C LYS A 73 -7.15 -5.05 17.56
N GLU A 74 -7.14 -3.76 17.72
CA GLU A 74 -6.39 -3.06 18.75
C GLU A 74 -7.14 -3.21 20.10
N SER A 75 -7.38 -4.44 20.54
CA SER A 75 -7.95 -4.73 21.85
C SER A 75 -6.88 -5.39 22.72
N GLU A 76 -7.07 -5.40 24.02
CA GLU A 76 -6.10 -5.85 25.04
C GLU A 76 -5.40 -7.18 24.76
N ASN A 77 -5.85 -7.96 23.76
CA ASN A 77 -5.25 -9.23 23.33
C ASN A 77 -5.14 -9.39 21.81
N GLY A 78 -5.38 -8.36 20.99
CA GLY A 78 -5.41 -8.47 19.52
C GLY A 78 -4.44 -7.49 18.84
N ALA A 79 -3.18 -7.88 18.73
CA ALA A 79 -2.24 -7.19 17.83
C ALA A 79 -2.57 -7.53 16.37
N PRO A 80 -2.32 -6.62 15.41
CA PRO A 80 -2.39 -6.97 14.01
C PRO A 80 -1.46 -8.15 13.72
N LEU A 81 -1.84 -9.04 12.80
CA LEU A 81 -1.00 -10.20 12.48
C LEU A 81 0.05 -9.86 11.44
N VAL A 82 -0.24 -8.90 10.57
CA VAL A 82 0.66 -8.46 9.50
C VAL A 82 0.63 -6.95 9.42
N GLN A 83 1.80 -6.35 9.30
CA GLN A 83 2.00 -4.93 9.06
C GLN A 83 2.71 -4.74 7.73
N ILE A 84 2.11 -3.94 6.86
CA ILE A 84 2.68 -3.56 5.58
C ILE A 84 2.97 -2.06 5.63
N PRO A 85 4.22 -1.67 5.87
CA PRO A 85 4.58 -0.27 5.83
C PRO A 85 4.77 0.20 4.38
N PHE A 86 4.22 1.36 4.07
CA PHE A 86 4.47 2.11 2.86
C PHE A 86 5.33 3.31 3.23
N GLU A 87 6.54 3.35 2.72
CA GLU A 87 7.39 4.51 2.90
C GLU A 87 6.82 5.70 2.15
N HIS A 88 6.26 5.42 0.97
CA HIS A 88 5.78 6.44 0.07
C HIS A 88 4.74 5.86 -0.90
N ILE A 89 3.66 6.59 -1.08
CA ILE A 89 2.67 6.40 -2.15
C ILE A 89 2.47 7.74 -2.81
N ALA A 90 2.75 7.87 -4.10
CA ALA A 90 2.53 9.09 -4.85
C ALA A 90 1.65 8.86 -6.07
N PHE A 91 0.79 9.81 -6.30
CA PHE A 91 -0.03 9.91 -7.49
C PHE A 91 0.36 11.19 -8.21
N SER A 92 0.70 11.11 -9.47
CA SER A 92 0.95 12.27 -10.30
C SER A 92 0.06 12.28 -11.52
N ALA A 93 -0.40 13.45 -11.89
CA ALA A 93 -1.19 13.67 -13.08
C ALA A 93 -0.83 15.01 -13.70
N GLY A 94 -0.69 15.06 -15.02
CA GLY A 94 -0.43 16.27 -15.76
C GLY A 94 -1.45 16.49 -16.88
N SER A 95 -1.56 17.71 -17.36
CA SER A 95 -2.49 18.08 -18.43
C SER A 95 -2.26 17.38 -19.76
N SER A 96 -1.11 16.71 -19.93
CA SER A 96 -0.72 16.03 -21.17
C SER A 96 -0.44 14.55 -21.02
N GLY A 97 -0.61 13.96 -19.81
CA GLY A 97 -0.17 12.59 -19.52
C GLY A 97 -1.22 11.72 -18.83
N LYS A 98 -0.91 10.45 -18.75
CA LYS A 98 -1.63 9.50 -17.88
C LYS A 98 -1.31 9.81 -16.43
N ALA A 99 -2.25 9.51 -15.55
CA ALA A 99 -1.94 9.46 -14.12
C ALA A 99 -0.93 8.33 -13.86
N GLU A 100 0.08 8.64 -13.08
CA GLU A 100 1.12 7.70 -12.65
C GLU A 100 0.99 7.46 -11.15
N VAL A 101 1.31 6.25 -10.74
CA VAL A 101 1.33 5.86 -9.34
C VAL A 101 2.71 5.30 -9.05
N ASP A 102 3.34 5.83 -8.01
CA ASP A 102 4.60 5.33 -7.48
C ASP A 102 4.39 4.85 -6.05
N VAL A 103 4.87 3.65 -5.74
CA VAL A 103 4.69 3.02 -4.43
C VAL A 103 6.00 2.42 -3.98
N VAL A 104 6.47 2.84 -2.82
CA VAL A 104 7.63 2.27 -2.14
C VAL A 104 7.15 1.57 -0.87
N LEU A 105 7.34 0.27 -0.84
CA LEU A 105 7.04 -0.57 0.31
C LEU A 105 8.26 -0.64 1.24
N GLY A 106 8.01 -0.55 2.53
CA GLY A 106 8.99 -0.94 3.54
C GLY A 106 8.95 -2.44 3.82
N GLU A 107 9.68 -2.86 4.82
CA GLU A 107 9.76 -4.27 5.21
C GLU A 107 8.44 -4.77 5.81
N LEU A 108 7.89 -5.82 5.21
CA LEU A 108 6.72 -6.52 5.72
C LEU A 108 7.04 -7.15 7.08
N LYS A 109 6.16 -6.99 8.08
CA LYS A 109 6.35 -7.54 9.43
C LYS A 109 5.21 -8.46 9.80
N PHE A 110 5.56 -9.63 10.28
CA PHE A 110 4.64 -10.55 10.93
C PHE A 110 4.68 -10.33 12.44
N VAL A 111 3.53 -10.13 13.04
CA VAL A 111 3.45 -9.80 14.48
C VAL A 111 2.42 -10.70 15.20
N GLY A 112 2.35 -10.60 16.50
CA GLY A 112 1.43 -11.41 17.28
C GLY A 112 1.68 -12.92 17.11
N VAL A 113 0.63 -13.68 16.86
CA VAL A 113 0.73 -15.15 16.68
C VAL A 113 1.47 -15.55 15.40
N LEU A 114 1.65 -14.65 14.44
CA LEU A 114 2.45 -14.88 13.23
C LEU A 114 3.91 -14.46 13.38
N ALA A 115 4.34 -13.95 14.53
CA ALA A 115 5.72 -13.52 14.74
C ALA A 115 6.73 -14.67 14.58
N PHE A 116 6.29 -15.93 14.70
CA PHE A 116 7.16 -17.08 14.40
C PHE A 116 7.64 -17.10 12.94
N VAL A 117 6.91 -16.50 12.02
CA VAL A 117 7.31 -16.40 10.60
C VAL A 117 8.55 -15.53 10.47
N GLU A 118 8.70 -14.48 11.30
CA GLU A 118 9.92 -13.68 11.34
C GLU A 118 11.15 -14.49 11.73
N VAL A 119 10.98 -15.41 12.68
CA VAL A 119 12.06 -16.33 13.08
C VAL A 119 12.37 -17.34 11.97
N LEU A 120 11.36 -17.76 11.22
CA LEU A 120 11.57 -18.67 10.10
C LEU A 120 12.32 -18.02 8.93
N LYS A 121 12.23 -16.71 8.76
CA LYS A 121 12.99 -15.97 7.73
C LYS A 121 14.51 -16.24 7.85
N ASP A 122 15.02 -16.39 9.05
CA ASP A 122 16.45 -16.63 9.28
C ASP A 122 16.89 -18.05 8.89
N PHE A 123 15.97 -18.99 8.79
CA PHE A 123 16.22 -20.41 8.49
C PHE A 123 15.83 -20.81 7.06
N ILE A 124 15.05 -19.99 6.40
CA ILE A 124 14.53 -20.28 5.07
C ILE A 124 15.08 -19.19 4.14
N PRO A 125 15.85 -19.54 3.10
CA PRO A 125 16.21 -18.55 2.08
C PRO A 125 14.93 -18.06 1.43
N PHE A 126 14.56 -16.82 1.72
CA PHE A 126 13.37 -16.15 1.20
C PHE A 126 13.55 -15.63 -0.22
N ASP A 127 13.85 -16.50 -1.15
CA ASP A 127 13.50 -16.28 -2.56
C ASP A 127 12.01 -16.59 -2.79
N GLY A 128 11.29 -16.86 -1.71
CA GLY A 128 10.05 -17.63 -1.73
C GLY A 128 8.77 -16.86 -1.51
N PHE A 129 8.68 -15.57 -1.82
CA PHE A 129 7.40 -15.05 -2.26
C PHE A 129 7.10 -15.68 -3.61
N SER A 130 6.18 -16.63 -3.67
CA SER A 130 5.69 -17.15 -4.94
C SER A 130 5.05 -16.05 -5.78
N ASP A 131 4.54 -15.00 -5.10
CA ASP A 131 4.19 -13.71 -5.65
C ASP A 131 4.70 -12.63 -4.69
N PRO A 132 5.51 -11.67 -5.15
CA PRO A 132 5.92 -10.55 -4.31
C PRO A 132 4.69 -9.78 -3.82
N PRO A 133 4.76 -9.14 -2.66
CA PRO A 133 3.70 -8.24 -2.21
C PRO A 133 3.33 -7.27 -3.33
N PHE A 134 2.06 -7.20 -3.66
CA PHE A 134 1.56 -6.32 -4.70
C PHE A 134 0.68 -5.24 -4.10
N VAL A 135 0.72 -4.08 -4.73
CA VAL A 135 -0.20 -2.99 -4.48
C VAL A 135 -0.66 -2.46 -5.83
N GLU A 136 -1.94 -2.56 -6.05
CA GLU A 136 -2.59 -2.05 -7.24
C GLU A 136 -3.50 -0.90 -6.81
N VAL A 137 -3.38 0.23 -7.49
CA VAL A 137 -4.26 1.37 -7.28
C VAL A 137 -4.83 1.76 -8.62
N ASP A 138 -6.14 1.77 -8.69
CA ASP A 138 -6.88 2.22 -9.86
C ASP A 138 -7.98 3.21 -9.46
N THR A 139 -8.80 3.62 -10.39
CA THR A 139 -9.91 4.55 -10.13
C THR A 139 -11.01 3.95 -9.25
N SER A 140 -11.03 2.65 -9.06
CA SER A 140 -12.04 1.94 -8.26
C SER A 140 -11.62 1.75 -6.81
N GLY A 141 -10.31 1.71 -6.53
CA GLY A 141 -9.82 1.48 -5.18
C GLY A 141 -8.34 1.12 -5.11
N LEU A 142 -7.95 0.71 -3.93
CA LEU A 142 -6.64 0.13 -3.62
C LEU A 142 -6.83 -1.36 -3.36
N ARG A 143 -6.00 -2.18 -3.97
CA ARG A 143 -5.88 -3.60 -3.70
C ARG A 143 -4.43 -3.90 -3.32
N ALA A 144 -4.24 -4.55 -2.18
CA ALA A 144 -2.93 -4.97 -1.74
C ALA A 144 -2.99 -6.42 -1.26
N GLY A 145 -1.93 -7.17 -1.47
CA GLY A 145 -1.88 -8.54 -1.01
C GLY A 145 -0.50 -9.15 -1.16
N PHE A 146 -0.36 -10.35 -0.64
CA PHE A 146 0.83 -11.17 -0.79
C PHE A 146 0.47 -12.65 -0.70
N THR A 147 1.33 -13.50 -1.25
CA THR A 147 1.28 -14.94 -1.06
C THR A 147 2.68 -15.44 -0.67
N LEU A 148 2.79 -16.07 0.47
CA LEU A 148 4.00 -16.65 1.00
C LEU A 148 3.90 -18.17 0.93
N ALA A 149 4.74 -18.82 0.13
CA ALA A 149 4.90 -20.26 0.16
C ALA A 149 5.74 -20.65 1.36
N ILE A 150 5.22 -21.50 2.22
CA ILE A 150 5.94 -22.02 3.38
C ILE A 150 6.54 -23.38 2.97
N PRO A 151 7.86 -23.57 3.12
CA PRO A 151 8.48 -24.86 2.85
C PRO A 151 7.85 -25.98 3.65
N SER A 152 7.95 -27.19 3.12
CA SER A 152 7.51 -28.39 3.82
C SER A 152 8.18 -28.50 5.17
N VAL A 153 7.39 -28.69 6.22
CA VAL A 153 7.87 -28.82 7.59
C VAL A 153 7.65 -30.27 8.05
N ALA A 154 8.71 -30.90 8.52
CA ALA A 154 8.65 -32.23 9.13
C ALA A 154 9.02 -32.12 10.61
N ILE A 155 8.12 -32.56 11.50
CA ILE A 155 8.34 -32.58 12.96
C ILE A 155 8.01 -33.99 13.47
N GLY A 156 9.04 -34.71 13.84
CA GLY A 156 8.88 -36.11 14.30
C GLY A 156 8.29 -36.97 13.17
N VAL A 157 7.13 -37.55 13.41
CA VAL A 157 6.42 -38.41 12.46
C VAL A 157 5.45 -37.65 11.55
N PHE A 158 5.33 -36.35 11.73
CA PHE A 158 4.41 -35.51 10.95
C PHE A 158 5.17 -34.73 9.88
N ALA A 159 4.65 -34.73 8.68
CA ALA A 159 5.11 -33.87 7.61
C ALA A 159 3.94 -33.04 7.05
N LEU A 160 4.15 -31.74 6.99
CA LEU A 160 3.18 -30.77 6.46
C LEU A 160 3.76 -30.15 5.19
N THR A 161 3.03 -30.26 4.10
CA THR A 161 3.46 -29.79 2.78
C THR A 161 2.39 -28.93 2.12
N ASN A 162 2.74 -28.19 1.10
CA ASN A 162 1.87 -27.30 0.31
C ASN A 162 1.18 -26.23 1.19
N ILE A 163 1.93 -25.64 2.11
CA ILE A 163 1.42 -24.54 2.91
C ILE A 163 1.71 -23.24 2.14
N SER A 164 0.69 -22.44 1.92
CA SER A 164 0.84 -21.08 1.43
C SER A 164 -0.02 -20.14 2.27
N LEU A 165 0.56 -19.05 2.71
CA LEU A 165 -0.14 -18.02 3.46
C LEU A 165 -0.42 -16.86 2.54
N GLY A 166 -1.67 -16.65 2.19
CA GLY A 166 -2.10 -15.52 1.38
C GLY A 166 -2.99 -14.57 2.18
N ALA A 167 -2.79 -13.29 1.96
CA ALA A 167 -3.67 -12.26 2.48
C ALA A 167 -3.84 -11.17 1.44
N ASP A 168 -5.05 -10.67 1.31
CA ASP A 168 -5.37 -9.54 0.46
C ASP A 168 -6.37 -8.60 1.13
N VAL A 169 -6.29 -7.35 0.77
CA VAL A 169 -7.23 -6.31 1.17
C VAL A 169 -7.65 -5.52 -0.05
N GLN A 170 -8.93 -5.23 -0.15
CA GLN A 170 -9.48 -4.34 -1.15
C GLN A 170 -10.19 -3.18 -0.46
N VAL A 171 -9.70 -1.98 -0.71
CA VAL A 171 -10.23 -0.72 -0.18
C VAL A 171 -10.85 0.05 -1.35
N PRO A 172 -12.16 -0.06 -1.59
CA PRO A 172 -12.81 0.70 -2.66
C PRO A 172 -12.88 2.18 -2.28
N PHE A 173 -12.67 3.08 -3.24
CA PHE A 173 -12.80 4.52 -3.00
C PHE A 173 -14.25 4.97 -2.91
N LEU A 174 -15.16 4.29 -3.57
CA LEU A 174 -16.59 4.63 -3.59
C LEU A 174 -17.48 3.39 -3.55
N GLY A 175 -18.52 3.45 -2.77
CA GLY A 175 -19.75 2.66 -2.94
C GLY A 175 -19.69 1.17 -2.58
N LYS A 176 -18.54 0.61 -2.20
CA LYS A 176 -18.42 -0.79 -1.78
C LYS A 176 -17.78 -0.88 -0.41
N SER A 177 -18.02 -1.97 0.29
CA SER A 177 -17.40 -2.24 1.57
C SER A 177 -15.96 -2.71 1.39
N LEU A 178 -15.12 -2.39 2.37
CA LEU A 178 -13.80 -2.96 2.54
C LEU A 178 -13.90 -4.48 2.60
N SER A 179 -13.03 -5.19 1.88
CA SER A 179 -12.96 -6.64 1.92
C SER A 179 -11.56 -7.14 2.25
N PHE A 180 -11.50 -8.25 2.97
CA PHE A 180 -10.28 -8.96 3.30
C PHE A 180 -10.39 -10.38 2.82
N GLY A 181 -9.31 -10.87 2.21
CA GLY A 181 -9.08 -12.26 1.92
C GLY A 181 -7.96 -12.82 2.80
N PHE A 182 -8.13 -14.05 3.25
CA PHE A 182 -7.09 -14.82 3.90
C PHE A 182 -7.19 -16.26 3.46
N ASN A 183 -6.07 -16.86 3.07
CA ASN A 183 -5.99 -18.25 2.68
C ASN A 183 -4.72 -18.89 3.26
N PHE A 184 -4.85 -20.14 3.65
CA PHE A 184 -3.76 -20.94 4.18
C PHE A 184 -3.18 -21.92 3.14
N CYS A 185 -3.91 -22.16 2.07
CA CYS A 185 -3.51 -22.92 0.89
C CYS A 185 -4.39 -22.51 -0.28
N THR A 186 -4.06 -22.91 -1.48
CA THR A 186 -4.96 -22.75 -2.63
C THR A 186 -5.85 -23.98 -2.80
N ARG A 187 -6.94 -23.84 -3.53
CA ARG A 187 -7.84 -24.96 -3.84
C ARG A 187 -7.18 -25.96 -4.78
N GLU A 188 -6.31 -25.48 -5.65
CA GLU A 188 -5.55 -26.24 -6.63
C GLU A 188 -4.39 -26.98 -5.99
N GLN A 189 -3.86 -26.45 -4.88
CA GLN A 189 -2.77 -27.01 -4.12
C GLN A 189 -3.12 -26.99 -2.62
N PRO A 190 -3.99 -27.89 -2.16
CA PRO A 190 -4.34 -27.99 -0.75
C PRO A 190 -3.13 -28.41 0.08
N PHE A 191 -3.07 -27.95 1.31
CA PHE A 191 -2.07 -28.42 2.24
C PHE A 191 -2.24 -29.94 2.48
N ASN A 192 -1.14 -30.62 2.71
CA ASN A 192 -1.14 -32.04 2.98
C ASN A 192 -0.43 -32.30 4.31
N LEU A 193 -1.11 -33.01 5.20
CA LEU A 193 -0.53 -33.51 6.44
C LEU A 193 -0.38 -35.02 6.32
N SER A 194 0.84 -35.50 6.37
CA SER A 194 1.16 -36.93 6.38
C SER A 194 1.78 -37.35 7.70
N VAL A 195 1.54 -38.60 8.06
CA VAL A 195 2.16 -39.27 9.20
C VAL A 195 3.09 -40.31 8.61
N LEU A 196 4.36 -40.24 8.95
CA LEU A 196 5.42 -41.14 8.48
C LEU A 196 5.57 -42.33 9.44
#